data_8b398a1671e115c1036d12abf9e2829e
#
_entry.id   8b398a1671e115c1036d12abf9e2829e
#
_cell.length_a   1.000
_cell.length_b   1.000
_cell.length_c   1.000
_cell.angle_alpha   90.00
_cell.angle_beta   90.00
_cell.angle_gamma   90.00
#
_symmetry.space_group_name_H-M   'P 1'
#
loop_
_entity.id
_entity.type
_entity.pdbx_description
1 polymer ?
#
loop_
_entity_poly.entity_id
_entity_poly.type
_entity_poly.pdbx_seq_one_letter_code
_entity_poly.pdbx_strand_id
1 'polypeptide(L)'
;MPNQPLILTLDQHGVPHRWVTWQHACFYYAKDLVAWSIGEHCFTFRGGTNRVTGQRSEIHANSIIAIRGKALASRALFQVPPLDNQELFHRDRHICAYCGDELPTVRLTRDHVLPVSQGGRDTWMNVVTACRSCNQRKSGRTPEQAGMQLLYAPYIPNKAEYLILCNRHILADQMDFLARHVPKTSRVSP
;
A
#
# COMPACT_ATOMS: atom_id res chain seq x y z
N MET A 1 5.59 14.10 -17.08
CA MET A 1 4.49 14.80 -16.38
C MET A 1 4.57 14.38 -14.93
N PRO A 2 4.90 15.27 -14.03
CA PRO A 2 5.02 14.91 -12.63
C PRO A 2 3.63 14.72 -12.02
N ASN A 3 3.46 13.62 -11.33
CA ASN A 3 2.48 13.40 -10.26
C ASN A 3 0.98 13.50 -10.60
N GLN A 4 0.50 12.79 -11.62
CA GLN A 4 -0.94 12.54 -11.68
C GLN A 4 -1.30 11.51 -10.59
N PRO A 5 -2.38 11.75 -9.82
CA PRO A 5 -2.81 10.82 -8.80
C PRO A 5 -3.17 9.46 -9.41
N LEU A 6 -2.85 8.40 -8.68
CA LEU A 6 -3.26 7.06 -9.07
C LEU A 6 -4.76 6.87 -8.82
N ILE A 7 -5.37 6.01 -9.61
CA ILE A 7 -6.77 5.64 -9.45
C ILE A 7 -6.84 4.33 -8.67
N LEU A 8 -7.68 4.29 -7.64
CA LEU A 8 -7.91 3.09 -6.87
C LEU A 8 -8.86 2.16 -7.62
N THR A 9 -8.42 0.94 -7.86
CA THR A 9 -9.31 -0.09 -8.40
C THR A 9 -9.85 -0.99 -7.30
N LEU A 10 -11.13 -1.33 -7.46
CA LEU A 10 -11.83 -2.29 -6.64
C LEU A 10 -12.22 -3.49 -7.52
N ASP A 11 -12.56 -4.59 -6.91
CA ASP A 11 -13.34 -5.60 -7.61
C ASP A 11 -14.80 -5.16 -7.72
N GLN A 12 -15.62 -5.94 -8.41
CA GLN A 12 -17.06 -5.65 -8.59
C GLN A 12 -17.86 -5.61 -7.28
N HIS A 13 -17.33 -6.18 -6.19
CA HIS A 13 -17.94 -6.22 -4.85
C HIS A 13 -17.45 -5.10 -3.93
N GLY A 14 -16.58 -4.22 -4.44
CA GLY A 14 -16.07 -3.10 -3.66
C GLY A 14 -14.83 -3.41 -2.83
N VAL A 15 -14.17 -4.54 -3.08
CA VAL A 15 -12.96 -4.89 -2.35
C VAL A 15 -11.74 -4.21 -2.97
N PRO A 16 -10.90 -3.49 -2.18
CA PRO A 16 -9.69 -2.85 -2.66
C PRO A 16 -8.75 -3.83 -3.36
N HIS A 17 -8.32 -3.47 -4.58
CA HIS A 17 -7.51 -4.35 -5.40
C HIS A 17 -6.09 -3.81 -5.61
N ARG A 18 -5.93 -2.68 -6.31
CA ARG A 18 -4.62 -2.06 -6.59
C ARG A 18 -4.73 -0.62 -7.05
N TRP A 19 -3.61 0.07 -7.02
CA TRP A 19 -3.44 1.35 -7.70
C TRP A 19 -3.18 1.13 -9.18
N VAL A 20 -3.78 1.98 -10.01
CA VAL A 20 -3.52 1.99 -11.45
C VAL A 20 -3.25 3.41 -11.94
N THR A 21 -2.48 3.52 -13.02
CA THR A 21 -2.29 4.79 -13.70
C THR A 21 -3.55 5.17 -14.49
N TRP A 22 -3.66 6.43 -14.86
CA TRP A 22 -4.76 6.92 -15.68
C TRP A 22 -4.87 6.19 -17.04
N GLN A 23 -3.73 5.77 -17.64
CA GLN A 23 -3.72 5.01 -18.89
C GLN A 23 -4.43 3.66 -18.73
N HIS A 24 -4.17 2.97 -17.62
CA HIS A 24 -4.88 1.72 -17.33
C HIS A 24 -6.36 1.95 -17.02
N ALA A 25 -6.70 3.06 -16.35
CA ALA A 25 -8.12 3.41 -16.16
C ALA A 25 -8.83 3.67 -17.49
N CYS A 26 -8.22 4.44 -18.39
CA CYS A 26 -8.74 4.65 -19.74
C CYS A 26 -8.95 3.33 -20.49
N PHE A 27 -8.02 2.37 -20.37
CA PHE A 27 -8.18 1.04 -20.95
C PHE A 27 -9.41 0.32 -20.41
N TYR A 28 -9.66 0.36 -19.09
CA TYR A 28 -10.84 -0.27 -18.49
C TYR A 28 -12.15 0.37 -18.98
N TYR A 29 -12.21 1.69 -19.08
CA TYR A 29 -13.36 2.39 -19.62
C TYR A 29 -13.58 2.06 -21.11
N ALA A 30 -12.53 2.10 -21.93
CA ALA A 30 -12.60 1.81 -23.36
C ALA A 30 -13.01 0.36 -23.68
N LYS A 31 -12.77 -0.57 -22.77
CA LYS A 31 -13.15 -1.99 -22.89
C LYS A 31 -14.45 -2.34 -22.17
N ASP A 32 -15.20 -1.35 -21.67
CA ASP A 32 -16.41 -1.55 -20.87
C ASP A 32 -16.20 -2.50 -19.66
N LEU A 33 -15.02 -2.42 -19.05
CA LEU A 33 -14.66 -3.25 -17.88
C LEU A 33 -14.97 -2.57 -16.55
N VAL A 34 -15.39 -1.31 -16.52
CA VAL A 34 -15.83 -0.61 -15.33
C VAL A 34 -17.26 -1.02 -15.01
N ALA A 35 -17.48 -1.61 -13.84
CA ALA A 35 -18.80 -2.00 -13.37
C ALA A 35 -19.56 -0.81 -12.77
N TRP A 36 -18.86 -0.05 -11.94
CA TRP A 36 -19.32 1.16 -11.27
C TRP A 36 -18.11 1.98 -10.80
N SER A 37 -18.35 3.23 -10.44
CA SER A 37 -17.30 4.12 -9.93
C SER A 37 -17.85 5.06 -8.87
N ILE A 38 -16.97 5.49 -7.96
CA ILE A 38 -17.27 6.42 -6.87
C ILE A 38 -16.08 7.37 -6.67
N GLY A 39 -16.28 8.36 -5.82
CA GLY A 39 -15.29 9.34 -5.43
C GLY A 39 -15.68 10.75 -5.87
N GLU A 40 -15.19 11.75 -5.15
CA GLU A 40 -15.48 13.16 -5.42
C GLU A 40 -14.62 13.71 -6.56
N HIS A 41 -13.43 13.12 -6.77
CA HIS A 41 -12.52 13.54 -7.82
C HIS A 41 -12.83 12.81 -9.13
N CYS A 42 -13.10 13.60 -10.17
CA CYS A 42 -13.31 13.11 -11.53
C CYS A 42 -12.24 13.67 -12.46
N PHE A 43 -11.60 12.79 -13.22
CA PHE A 43 -10.56 13.13 -14.18
C PHE A 43 -11.12 13.06 -15.60
N THR A 44 -10.85 14.08 -16.41
CA THR A 44 -11.19 14.08 -17.83
C THR A 44 -9.94 13.79 -18.67
N PHE A 45 -9.95 12.67 -19.36
CA PHE A 45 -8.88 12.27 -20.27
C PHE A 45 -9.32 12.49 -21.72
N ARG A 46 -8.55 13.29 -22.45
CA ARG A 46 -8.86 13.67 -23.83
C ARG A 46 -8.01 12.88 -24.80
N GLY A 47 -8.65 12.18 -25.71
CA GLY A 47 -8.03 11.41 -26.76
C GLY A 47 -7.92 12.15 -28.10
N GLY A 48 -7.82 11.39 -29.19
CA GLY A 48 -7.76 11.92 -30.53
C GLY A 48 -9.10 12.44 -31.03
N THR A 49 -9.05 13.21 -32.14
CA THR A 49 -10.24 13.70 -32.84
C THR A 49 -10.60 12.73 -33.98
N ASN A 50 -11.86 12.33 -34.03
CA ASN A 50 -12.38 11.52 -35.13
C ASN A 50 -12.35 12.34 -36.41
N ARG A 51 -11.71 11.84 -37.47
CA ARG A 51 -11.55 12.55 -38.73
C ARG A 51 -12.87 12.75 -39.49
N VAL A 52 -13.85 11.88 -39.25
CA VAL A 52 -15.15 11.92 -39.96
C VAL A 52 -16.14 12.82 -39.23
N THR A 53 -16.24 12.68 -37.90
CA THR A 53 -17.24 13.41 -37.12
C THR A 53 -16.73 14.72 -36.54
N GLY A 54 -15.40 14.95 -36.53
CA GLY A 54 -14.77 16.08 -35.85
C GLY A 54 -14.81 16.04 -34.32
N GLN A 55 -15.42 15.00 -33.74
CA GLN A 55 -15.56 14.86 -32.30
C GLN A 55 -14.26 14.36 -31.68
N ARG A 56 -13.89 14.95 -30.53
CA ARG A 56 -12.79 14.50 -29.72
C ARG A 56 -13.28 13.44 -28.75
N SER A 57 -12.54 12.35 -28.62
CA SER A 57 -12.85 11.32 -27.61
C SER A 57 -12.50 11.82 -26.23
N GLU A 58 -13.39 11.66 -25.27
CA GLU A 58 -13.18 11.99 -23.86
C GLU A 58 -13.61 10.82 -22.99
N ILE A 59 -12.85 10.61 -21.91
CA ILE A 59 -13.17 9.62 -20.85
C ILE A 59 -13.21 10.38 -19.54
N HIS A 60 -14.32 10.26 -18.82
CA HIS A 60 -14.48 10.75 -17.46
C HIS A 60 -14.29 9.59 -16.50
N ALA A 61 -13.27 9.65 -15.64
CA ALA A 61 -12.96 8.60 -14.68
C ALA A 61 -12.95 9.15 -13.25
N ASN A 62 -13.65 8.50 -12.37
CA ASN A 62 -13.60 8.82 -10.95
C ASN A 62 -12.28 8.31 -10.32
N SER A 63 -11.94 8.83 -9.17
CA SER A 63 -10.76 8.45 -8.39
C SER A 63 -10.75 6.98 -7.94
N ILE A 64 -11.95 6.37 -7.84
CA ILE A 64 -12.18 4.98 -7.43
C ILE A 64 -13.07 4.30 -8.46
N ILE A 65 -12.61 3.19 -9.05
CA ILE A 65 -13.35 2.43 -10.06
C ILE A 65 -13.41 0.95 -9.70
N ALA A 66 -14.59 0.35 -9.83
CA ALA A 66 -14.77 -1.10 -9.71
C ALA A 66 -14.68 -1.75 -11.07
N ILE A 67 -13.85 -2.77 -11.22
CA ILE A 67 -13.61 -3.46 -12.49
C ILE A 67 -14.35 -4.79 -12.56
N ARG A 68 -14.94 -5.07 -13.74
CA ARG A 68 -15.55 -6.37 -14.03
C ARG A 68 -14.46 -7.41 -14.23
N GLY A 69 -14.67 -8.61 -13.72
CA GLY A 69 -13.75 -9.74 -13.89
C GLY A 69 -14.04 -10.85 -12.88
N LYS A 70 -13.36 -11.98 -13.02
CA LYS A 70 -13.46 -13.06 -12.04
C LYS A 70 -13.06 -12.49 -10.68
N ALA A 71 -13.97 -12.63 -9.71
CA ALA A 71 -13.79 -12.15 -8.35
C ALA A 71 -12.44 -12.62 -7.78
N LEU A 72 -11.43 -11.77 -7.89
CA LEU A 72 -10.16 -11.90 -7.14
C LEU A 72 -10.42 -11.60 -5.65
N ALA A 73 -11.65 -11.19 -5.35
CA ALA A 73 -12.08 -10.50 -4.18
C ALA A 73 -11.78 -11.21 -2.88
N SER A 74 -12.27 -12.43 -2.70
CA SER A 74 -12.16 -13.08 -1.39
C SER A 74 -10.72 -13.51 -1.06
N ARG A 75 -9.93 -13.85 -2.08
CA ARG A 75 -8.52 -14.22 -1.89
C ARG A 75 -7.59 -13.01 -1.78
N ALA A 76 -7.89 -11.91 -2.47
CA ALA A 76 -7.00 -10.73 -2.50
C ALA A 76 -6.90 -10.00 -1.15
N LEU A 77 -7.96 -10.02 -0.34
CA LEU A 77 -7.93 -9.45 1.02
C LEU A 77 -7.01 -10.24 1.97
N PHE A 78 -6.88 -11.54 1.74
CA PHE A 78 -6.12 -12.46 2.60
C PHE A 78 -4.74 -12.80 2.05
N GLN A 79 -4.36 -12.30 0.87
CA GLN A 79 -3.01 -12.48 0.37
C GLN A 79 -2.06 -11.62 1.20
N VAL A 80 -1.03 -12.26 1.74
CA VAL A 80 0.08 -11.57 2.41
C VAL A 80 0.75 -10.66 1.37
N PRO A 81 0.77 -9.35 1.59
CA PRO A 81 1.42 -8.44 0.65
C PRO A 81 2.93 -8.68 0.57
N PRO A 82 3.58 -8.34 -0.56
CA PRO A 82 5.03 -8.43 -0.67
C PRO A 82 5.70 -7.57 0.41
N LEU A 83 6.82 -8.07 0.94
CA LEU A 83 7.59 -7.40 1.96
C LEU A 83 8.72 -6.59 1.30
N ASP A 84 8.62 -5.27 1.40
CA ASP A 84 9.65 -4.33 0.99
C ASP A 84 10.08 -3.45 2.17
N ASN A 85 11.27 -2.87 2.12
CA ASN A 85 11.76 -2.00 3.18
C ASN A 85 10.95 -0.71 3.30
N GLN A 86 10.50 -0.18 2.19
CA GLN A 86 9.75 1.07 2.18
C GLN A 86 8.41 0.90 2.91
N GLU A 87 7.65 -0.15 2.55
CA GLU A 87 6.39 -0.48 3.20
C GLU A 87 6.59 -0.88 4.67
N LEU A 88 7.69 -1.58 4.98
CA LEU A 88 8.04 -1.92 6.37
C LEU A 88 8.25 -0.66 7.22
N PHE A 89 9.06 0.28 6.73
CA PHE A 89 9.33 1.51 7.48
C PHE A 89 8.07 2.36 7.65
N HIS A 90 7.18 2.38 6.67
CA HIS A 90 5.89 3.06 6.80
C HIS A 90 4.92 2.32 7.73
N ARG A 91 4.84 0.97 7.69
CA ARG A 91 4.07 0.19 8.66
C ARG A 91 4.47 0.56 10.09
N ASP A 92 5.75 0.75 10.31
CA ASP A 92 6.33 1.04 11.61
C ASP A 92 6.48 2.56 11.87
N ARG A 93 5.88 3.42 11.01
CA ARG A 93 5.91 4.90 11.13
C ARG A 93 7.31 5.48 11.23
N HIS A 94 8.29 4.87 10.58
CA HIS A 94 9.71 5.25 10.67
C HIS A 94 10.29 5.24 12.10
N ILE A 95 9.65 4.53 13.03
CA ILE A 95 10.04 4.45 14.44
C ILE A 95 10.88 3.19 14.65
N CYS A 96 12.05 3.35 15.27
CA CYS A 96 12.88 2.22 15.68
C CYS A 96 12.18 1.37 16.74
N ALA A 97 12.06 0.06 16.50
CA ALA A 97 11.39 -0.88 17.42
C ALA A 97 12.08 -1.04 18.79
N TYR A 98 13.29 -0.53 18.94
CA TYR A 98 14.09 -0.68 20.16
C TYR A 98 14.27 0.61 20.94
N CYS A 99 14.66 1.72 20.32
CA CYS A 99 14.85 2.99 21.02
C CYS A 99 13.66 3.94 20.94
N GLY A 100 12.71 3.69 20.01
CA GLY A 100 11.55 4.54 19.83
C GLY A 100 11.80 5.82 19.01
N ASP A 101 13.03 6.03 18.55
CA ASP A 101 13.35 7.21 17.74
C ASP A 101 12.68 7.14 16.37
N GLU A 102 12.03 8.23 15.95
CA GLU A 102 11.57 8.43 14.59
C GLU A 102 12.73 8.95 13.74
N LEU A 103 13.05 8.28 12.64
CA LEU A 103 14.23 8.55 11.85
C LEU A 103 13.93 8.56 10.34
N PRO A 104 14.69 9.34 9.56
CA PRO A 104 14.59 9.29 8.10
C PRO A 104 15.02 7.90 7.58
N THR A 105 14.40 7.48 6.46
CA THR A 105 14.61 6.17 5.82
C THR A 105 16.09 5.78 5.68
N VAL A 106 16.96 6.74 5.38
CA VAL A 106 18.42 6.48 5.20
C VAL A 106 19.12 5.97 6.47
N ARG A 107 18.54 6.19 7.65
CA ARG A 107 19.05 5.72 8.96
C ARG A 107 18.37 4.47 9.45
N LEU A 108 17.34 4.00 8.74
CA LEU A 108 16.56 2.82 9.09
C LEU A 108 17.10 1.57 8.40
N THR A 109 16.84 0.45 9.01
CA THR A 109 17.19 -0.89 8.51
C THR A 109 16.07 -1.85 8.85
N ARG A 110 15.94 -2.91 8.04
CA ARG A 110 15.15 -4.09 8.41
C ARG A 110 15.95 -4.91 9.43
N ASP A 111 15.32 -5.24 10.53
CA ASP A 111 15.87 -6.16 11.52
C ASP A 111 14.96 -7.38 11.67
N HIS A 112 15.56 -8.57 11.75
CA HIS A 112 14.85 -9.81 11.99
C HIS A 112 14.78 -10.08 13.51
N VAL A 113 13.57 -10.15 14.06
CA VAL A 113 13.35 -10.44 15.48
C VAL A 113 14.04 -11.75 15.87
N LEU A 114 13.71 -12.85 15.17
CA LEU A 114 14.52 -14.07 15.15
C LEU A 114 15.54 -13.93 14.01
N PRO A 115 16.84 -13.87 14.31
CA PRO A 115 17.87 -13.67 13.29
C PRO A 115 17.90 -14.77 12.24
N VAL A 116 18.27 -14.41 11.01
CA VAL A 116 18.41 -15.38 9.91
C VAL A 116 19.45 -16.47 10.28
N SER A 117 20.53 -16.08 10.97
CA SER A 117 21.55 -17.03 11.46
C SER A 117 21.02 -18.04 12.49
N GLN A 118 19.85 -17.78 13.09
CA GLN A 118 19.14 -18.67 14.01
C GLN A 118 17.88 -19.29 13.38
N GLY A 119 17.75 -19.27 12.06
CA GLY A 119 16.62 -19.86 11.32
C GLY A 119 15.44 -18.92 11.13
N GLY A 120 15.56 -17.64 11.45
CA GLY A 120 14.55 -16.63 11.18
C GLY A 120 14.29 -16.44 9.68
N ARG A 121 13.04 -16.24 9.31
CA ARG A 121 12.61 -16.01 7.92
C ARG A 121 12.32 -14.54 7.67
N ASP A 122 12.50 -14.10 6.42
CA ASP A 122 12.15 -12.75 5.97
C ASP A 122 10.65 -12.65 5.72
N THR A 123 9.88 -12.43 6.78
CA THR A 123 8.42 -12.34 6.77
C THR A 123 7.94 -11.16 7.61
N TRP A 124 6.77 -10.62 7.28
CA TRP A 124 6.14 -9.52 8.02
C TRP A 124 6.08 -9.74 9.54
N MET A 125 5.87 -11.00 9.97
CA MET A 125 5.80 -11.37 11.39
C MET A 125 7.15 -11.47 12.08
N ASN A 126 8.24 -11.48 11.32
CA ASN A 126 9.59 -11.61 11.87
C ASN A 126 10.47 -10.39 11.63
N VAL A 127 9.96 -9.33 10.99
CA VAL A 127 10.75 -8.14 10.72
C VAL A 127 10.16 -6.89 11.36
N VAL A 128 11.05 -6.02 11.82
CA VAL A 128 10.73 -4.71 12.38
C VAL A 128 11.67 -3.64 11.81
N THR A 129 11.23 -2.39 11.90
CA THR A 129 12.09 -1.25 11.61
C THR A 129 13.03 -1.01 12.78
N ALA A 130 14.31 -0.91 12.51
CA ALA A 130 15.34 -0.57 13.51
C ALA A 130 16.30 0.50 12.98
N CYS A 131 16.80 1.37 13.86
CA CYS A 131 17.92 2.22 13.50
C CYS A 131 19.21 1.39 13.38
N ARG A 132 20.17 1.87 12.59
CA ARG A 132 21.42 1.14 12.34
C ARG A 132 22.16 0.79 13.64
N SER A 133 22.20 1.68 14.65
CA SER A 133 22.89 1.45 15.91
C SER A 133 22.22 0.36 16.74
N CYS A 134 20.88 0.37 16.85
CA CYS A 134 20.15 -0.69 17.58
C CYS A 134 20.27 -2.03 16.87
N ASN A 135 20.16 -2.06 15.54
CA ASN A 135 20.32 -3.29 14.75
C ASN A 135 21.73 -3.88 14.91
N GLN A 136 22.77 -3.04 14.82
CA GLN A 136 24.16 -3.48 15.06
C GLN A 136 24.37 -3.98 16.50
N ARG A 137 23.80 -3.29 17.51
CA ARG A 137 23.89 -3.73 18.91
C ARG A 137 23.21 -5.08 19.13
N LYS A 138 22.05 -5.32 18.51
CA LYS A 138 21.35 -6.59 18.55
C LYS A 138 22.14 -7.68 17.83
N SER A 139 22.65 -7.37 16.62
CA SER A 139 23.41 -8.30 15.78
C SER A 139 22.66 -9.62 15.54
N GLY A 140 23.34 -10.76 15.44
CA GLY A 140 22.75 -12.09 15.24
C GLY A 140 22.06 -12.70 16.48
N ARG A 141 21.60 -11.89 17.43
CA ARG A 141 20.91 -12.33 18.67
C ARG A 141 19.42 -12.01 18.58
N THR A 142 18.59 -12.74 19.35
CA THR A 142 17.20 -12.30 19.57
C THR A 142 17.16 -11.06 20.47
N PRO A 143 16.05 -10.32 20.55
CA PRO A 143 15.91 -9.19 21.47
C PRO A 143 16.24 -9.59 22.91
N GLU A 144 15.74 -10.73 23.37
CA GLU A 144 15.98 -11.24 24.72
C GLU A 144 17.45 -11.54 24.95
N GLN A 145 18.13 -12.22 24.00
CA GLN A 145 19.55 -12.52 24.06
C GLN A 145 20.43 -11.25 24.06
N ALA A 146 19.93 -10.17 23.45
CA ALA A 146 20.61 -8.89 23.38
C ALA A 146 20.29 -7.97 24.57
N GLY A 147 19.39 -8.37 25.48
CA GLY A 147 18.86 -7.53 26.54
C GLY A 147 18.12 -6.30 26.02
N MET A 148 17.44 -6.45 24.88
CA MET A 148 16.71 -5.38 24.20
C MET A 148 15.23 -5.72 24.16
N GLN A 149 14.38 -4.75 24.47
CA GLN A 149 12.93 -4.92 24.43
C GLN A 149 12.36 -4.36 23.11
N LEU A 150 11.44 -5.10 22.49
CA LEU A 150 10.63 -4.58 21.41
C LEU A 150 9.54 -3.66 21.97
N LEU A 151 9.44 -2.45 21.45
CA LEU A 151 8.40 -1.49 21.80
C LEU A 151 7.06 -1.85 21.17
N TYR A 152 7.07 -2.66 20.13
CA TYR A 152 5.89 -3.14 19.43
C TYR A 152 6.12 -4.48 18.74
N ALA A 153 5.07 -5.26 18.58
CA ALA A 153 5.11 -6.51 17.85
C ALA A 153 5.00 -6.29 16.34
N PRO A 154 5.72 -7.08 15.52
CA PRO A 154 5.50 -7.12 14.08
C PRO A 154 4.11 -7.71 13.75
N TYR A 155 3.53 -7.30 12.61
CA TYR A 155 2.25 -7.81 12.13
C TYR A 155 2.21 -7.80 10.60
N ILE A 156 1.25 -8.53 10.02
CA ILE A 156 1.00 -8.55 8.57
C ILE A 156 -0.02 -7.46 8.27
N PRO A 157 0.32 -6.44 7.44
CA PRO A 157 -0.67 -5.46 7.02
C PRO A 157 -1.74 -6.12 6.14
N ASN A 158 -2.99 -5.71 6.31
CA ASN A 158 -4.04 -6.13 5.38
C ASN A 158 -3.92 -5.42 4.03
N LYS A 159 -4.79 -5.77 3.07
CA LYS A 159 -4.72 -5.22 1.71
C LYS A 159 -4.93 -3.70 1.66
N ALA A 160 -5.86 -3.17 2.45
CA ALA A 160 -6.12 -1.73 2.50
C ALA A 160 -4.94 -0.98 3.13
N GLU A 161 -4.41 -1.48 4.25
CA GLU A 161 -3.19 -0.96 4.88
C GLU A 161 -2.03 -0.94 3.88
N TYR A 162 -1.80 -2.05 3.19
CA TYR A 162 -0.72 -2.14 2.20
C TYR A 162 -0.89 -1.14 1.05
N LEU A 163 -2.12 -0.93 0.55
CA LEU A 163 -2.39 0.08 -0.46
C LEU A 163 -2.09 1.49 0.04
N ILE A 164 -2.42 1.80 1.30
CA ILE A 164 -2.05 3.08 1.93
C ILE A 164 -0.52 3.21 2.01
N LEU A 165 0.18 2.15 2.42
CA LEU A 165 1.64 2.14 2.53
C LEU A 165 2.36 2.34 1.20
N CYS A 166 1.80 1.86 0.08
CA CYS A 166 2.42 1.91 -1.24
C CYS A 166 2.24 3.24 -1.99
N ASN A 167 1.32 4.10 -1.57
CA ASN A 167 1.02 5.34 -2.28
C ASN A 167 1.21 6.56 -1.37
N ARG A 168 1.96 7.57 -1.85
CA ARG A 168 2.25 8.81 -1.11
C ARG A 168 1.30 9.96 -1.47
N HIS A 169 0.51 9.78 -2.54
CA HIS A 169 -0.38 10.81 -3.07
C HIS A 169 -1.80 10.27 -3.17
N ILE A 170 -2.35 9.88 -2.01
CA ILE A 170 -3.72 9.37 -1.90
C ILE A 170 -4.66 10.56 -1.80
N LEU A 171 -5.70 10.60 -2.63
CA LEU A 171 -6.74 11.61 -2.55
C LEU A 171 -7.62 11.40 -1.31
N ALA A 172 -8.26 12.45 -0.82
CA ALA A 172 -9.06 12.38 0.42
C ALA A 172 -10.15 11.31 0.34
N ASP A 173 -10.91 11.26 -0.74
CA ASP A 173 -11.98 10.29 -0.97
C ASP A 173 -11.47 8.83 -1.06
N GLN A 174 -10.28 8.64 -1.65
CA GLN A 174 -9.60 7.34 -1.69
C GLN A 174 -9.14 6.91 -0.29
N MET A 175 -8.60 7.84 0.49
CA MET A 175 -8.17 7.59 1.85
C MET A 175 -9.36 7.24 2.74
N ASP A 176 -10.44 8.00 2.67
CA ASP A 176 -11.68 7.75 3.41
C ASP A 176 -12.28 6.37 3.08
N PHE A 177 -12.18 5.97 1.81
CA PHE A 177 -12.61 4.65 1.39
C PHE A 177 -11.72 3.55 1.99
N LEU A 178 -10.41 3.67 1.88
CA LEU A 178 -9.45 2.67 2.39
C LEU A 178 -9.50 2.58 3.92
N ALA A 179 -9.66 3.71 4.63
CA ALA A 179 -9.71 3.76 6.09
C ALA A 179 -10.81 2.87 6.69
N ARG A 180 -11.94 2.72 5.99
CA ARG A 180 -13.05 1.85 6.42
C ARG A 180 -12.67 0.36 6.43
N HIS A 181 -11.61 -0.01 5.70
CA HIS A 181 -11.11 -1.39 5.58
C HIS A 181 -9.86 -1.63 6.44
N VAL A 182 -9.36 -0.60 7.12
CA VAL A 182 -8.21 -0.70 8.03
C VAL A 182 -8.70 -1.11 9.43
N PRO A 183 -8.09 -2.13 10.07
CA PRO A 183 -8.45 -2.51 11.43
C PRO A 183 -8.22 -1.36 12.42
N LYS A 184 -9.10 -1.20 13.41
CA LYS A 184 -8.96 -0.17 14.46
C LYS A 184 -7.67 -0.29 15.27
N THR A 185 -7.09 -1.49 15.31
CA THR A 185 -5.82 -1.78 15.99
C THR A 185 -4.60 -1.53 15.11
N SER A 186 -4.81 -1.10 13.87
CA SER A 186 -3.74 -0.83 12.93
C SER A 186 -2.85 0.32 13.39
N ARG A 187 -1.57 0.21 13.07
CA ARG A 187 -0.59 1.29 13.23
C ARG A 187 -0.53 2.21 12.01
N VAL A 188 -1.09 1.76 10.89
CA VAL A 188 -1.31 2.58 9.71
C VAL A 188 -2.52 3.46 10.00
N SER A 189 -2.27 4.66 10.53
CA SER A 189 -3.34 5.67 10.65
C SER A 189 -3.54 6.34 9.31
N PRO A 190 -4.79 6.50 8.85
CA PRO A 190 -5.12 7.40 7.76
C PRO A 190 -4.84 8.86 8.14
#